data_bd347be0f2c0bf9c2aaaa945c91d5939
#
_entry.id   bd347be0f2c0bf9c2aaaa945c91d5939
#
_cell.length_a   1.000
_cell.length_b   1.000
_cell.length_c   1.000
_cell.angle_alpha   90.00
_cell.angle_beta   90.00
_cell.angle_gamma   90.00
#
_symmetry.space_group_name_H-M   'P 1'
#
loop_
_entity.id
_entity.type
_entity.pdbx_description
1 polymer ?
#
loop_
_entity_poly.entity_id
_entity_poly.type
_entity_poly.pdbx_seq_one_letter_code
_entity_poly.pdbx_strand_id
1 'polypeptide(L)'
;MATTPTHEAISEMLLKKPCYPERLTNANQNNPIKMSHNYGSETAPLDYGRVAIFVDGSNLFYAALQLGIEIDYTKLLCHLTTNARLLRAFFYTGVDRTNEKQQGFLLWMRRNGYRVITKDLVQLPDGSKKANLDVEIAVDMLTLSNYVDTAILVSGDGDLAYAVNAIAYRGVRVSVFSLRSMTSDSLINVADHYTDLDTIKQNIQKPVNSHTDCVTMP
;
A
#
# COMPACT_ATOMS: atom_id res chain seq x y z
N MET A 1 -0.09 28.87 2.71
CA MET A 1 1.22 28.24 2.44
C MET A 1 1.38 27.10 3.44
N ALA A 2 1.18 25.87 3.00
CA ALA A 2 1.34 24.70 3.85
C ALA A 2 2.84 24.40 3.96
N THR A 3 3.38 24.46 5.16
CA THR A 3 4.77 24.11 5.45
C THR A 3 4.97 22.61 5.27
N THR A 4 5.88 22.22 4.39
CA THR A 4 6.29 20.83 4.19
C THR A 4 6.81 20.27 5.52
N PRO A 5 6.29 19.13 6.01
CA PRO A 5 6.75 18.56 7.26
C PRO A 5 8.21 18.11 7.13
N THR A 6 9.00 18.34 8.18
CA THR A 6 10.41 17.98 8.23
C THR A 6 10.61 16.47 8.25
N HIS A 7 11.76 16.01 7.78
CA HIS A 7 12.16 14.60 7.72
C HIS A 7 12.08 13.87 9.09
N GLU A 8 12.19 14.60 10.19
CA GLU A 8 12.01 14.06 11.56
C GLU A 8 10.56 13.65 11.83
N ALA A 9 9.58 14.41 11.38
CA ALA A 9 8.16 14.05 11.50
C ALA A 9 7.83 12.74 10.75
N ILE A 10 8.50 12.51 9.63
CA ILE A 10 8.39 11.26 8.84
C ILE A 10 8.91 10.07 9.66
N SER A 11 10.01 10.27 10.40
CA SER A 11 10.66 9.23 11.17
C SER A 11 9.89 8.83 12.44
N GLU A 12 9.29 9.80 13.13
CA GLU A 12 8.52 9.53 14.35
C GLU A 12 7.19 8.82 14.09
N MET A 13 6.54 9.12 12.97
CA MET A 13 5.26 8.52 12.61
C MET A 13 5.37 7.02 12.24
N LEU A 14 6.55 6.58 11.78
CA LEU A 14 6.81 5.20 11.34
C LEU A 14 7.15 4.22 12.48
N LEU A 15 7.26 4.68 13.74
CA LEU A 15 8.01 3.95 14.80
C LEU A 15 7.24 3.41 15.98
N LYS A 16 5.92 3.53 16.03
CA LYS A 16 5.16 2.86 17.09
C LYS A 16 5.10 1.35 16.81
N LYS A 17 5.58 0.53 17.78
CA LYS A 17 5.65 -0.92 17.67
C LYS A 17 4.28 -1.55 17.36
N PRO A 18 4.20 -2.53 16.44
CA PRO A 18 2.95 -3.22 16.12
C PRO A 18 2.59 -4.25 17.20
N CYS A 19 1.27 -4.34 17.51
CA CYS A 19 0.70 -5.50 18.20
C CYS A 19 0.58 -6.66 17.21
N TYR A 20 1.09 -7.84 17.59
CA TYR A 20 0.92 -9.08 16.82
C TYR A 20 -0.49 -9.64 16.98
N PRO A 21 -1.21 -10.01 15.93
CA PRO A 21 -2.32 -10.95 16.06
C PRO A 21 -1.78 -12.39 16.13
N GLU A 22 -2.33 -13.18 17.06
CA GLU A 22 -2.04 -14.60 17.22
C GLU A 22 -2.39 -15.38 15.95
N ARG A 23 -1.56 -16.40 15.63
CA ARG A 23 -1.77 -17.30 14.50
C ARG A 23 -3.08 -18.05 14.66
N LEU A 24 -4.03 -17.85 13.78
CA LEU A 24 -5.17 -18.73 13.62
C LEU A 24 -4.72 -20.00 12.87
N THR A 25 -4.43 -21.04 13.64
CA THR A 25 -4.38 -22.42 13.15
C THR A 25 -5.80 -22.97 13.17
N ASN A 26 -6.41 -23.20 12.02
CA ASN A 26 -7.46 -24.21 11.88
C ASN A 26 -7.49 -24.76 10.47
N ALA A 27 -6.99 -25.98 10.35
CA ALA A 27 -7.30 -26.90 9.27
C ALA A 27 -8.61 -27.62 9.61
N ASN A 28 -9.56 -27.67 8.67
CA ASN A 28 -10.50 -28.82 8.50
C ASN A 28 -11.21 -28.66 7.15
N GLN A 29 -10.86 -29.54 6.20
CA GLN A 29 -11.51 -30.79 5.79
C GLN A 29 -12.86 -30.64 5.05
N ASN A 30 -12.78 -30.99 3.74
CA ASN A 30 -13.74 -31.75 2.92
C ASN A 30 -15.24 -31.49 3.09
N ASN A 31 -15.83 -30.87 2.07
CA ASN A 31 -17.18 -31.25 1.68
C ASN A 31 -17.41 -31.09 0.15
N PRO A 32 -18.16 -32.00 -0.49
CA PRO A 32 -18.29 -32.07 -1.94
C PRO A 32 -19.26 -31.04 -2.48
N ILE A 33 -18.93 -30.56 -3.67
CA ILE A 33 -19.66 -29.57 -4.48
C ILE A 33 -21.06 -30.10 -4.78
N LYS A 34 -22.09 -29.43 -4.25
CA LYS A 34 -23.46 -29.48 -4.77
C LYS A 34 -23.70 -28.24 -5.61
N MET A 35 -23.80 -28.42 -6.93
CA MET A 35 -24.31 -27.38 -7.83
C MET A 35 -25.81 -27.17 -7.55
N SER A 36 -26.18 -26.05 -6.99
CA SER A 36 -27.52 -25.53 -7.01
C SER A 36 -27.52 -24.18 -7.72
N HIS A 37 -28.22 -24.10 -8.85
CA HIS A 37 -28.46 -22.87 -9.58
C HIS A 37 -29.48 -22.06 -8.80
N ASN A 38 -29.02 -21.02 -8.10
CA ASN A 38 -29.89 -19.94 -7.62
C ASN A 38 -29.41 -18.63 -8.24
N TYR A 39 -30.19 -18.10 -9.18
CA TYR A 39 -30.05 -16.74 -9.69
C TYR A 39 -30.55 -15.77 -8.59
N GLY A 40 -29.65 -15.42 -7.68
CA GLY A 40 -29.78 -14.27 -6.79
C GLY A 40 -28.62 -13.33 -7.13
N SER A 41 -28.90 -12.07 -7.41
CA SER A 41 -27.92 -11.04 -7.76
C SER A 41 -27.10 -10.60 -6.53
N GLU A 42 -26.28 -11.51 -6.01
CA GLU A 42 -25.09 -11.16 -5.23
C GLU A 42 -23.95 -11.10 -6.22
N THR A 43 -23.40 -9.91 -6.45
CA THR A 43 -22.16 -9.75 -7.21
C THR A 43 -21.10 -10.61 -6.52
N ALA A 44 -20.71 -11.71 -7.17
CA ALA A 44 -19.63 -12.55 -6.65
C ALA A 44 -18.42 -11.66 -6.33
N PRO A 45 -17.77 -11.84 -5.17
CA PRO A 45 -16.60 -11.04 -4.84
C PRO A 45 -15.57 -11.17 -5.96
N LEU A 46 -15.02 -10.03 -6.41
CA LEU A 46 -14.02 -9.98 -7.47
C LEU A 46 -12.84 -10.89 -7.09
N ASP A 47 -12.63 -11.94 -7.86
CA ASP A 47 -11.41 -12.75 -7.74
C ASP A 47 -10.28 -12.02 -8.47
N TYR A 48 -9.31 -11.55 -7.72
CA TYR A 48 -8.13 -10.85 -8.26
C TYR A 48 -7.09 -11.80 -8.84
N GLY A 49 -7.24 -13.11 -8.65
CA GLY A 49 -6.26 -14.09 -9.11
C GLY A 49 -4.91 -13.97 -8.42
N ARG A 50 -3.82 -14.08 -9.19
CA ARG A 50 -2.45 -13.84 -8.70
C ARG A 50 -2.16 -12.35 -8.71
N VAL A 51 -1.75 -11.80 -7.56
CA VAL A 51 -1.57 -10.37 -7.38
C VAL A 51 -0.12 -10.02 -7.07
N ALA A 52 0.38 -8.96 -7.71
CA ALA A 52 1.53 -8.20 -7.24
C ALA A 52 1.08 -6.82 -6.77
N ILE A 53 1.64 -6.36 -5.65
CA ILE A 53 1.35 -5.06 -5.04
C ILE A 53 2.59 -4.18 -5.10
N PHE A 54 2.42 -2.96 -5.57
CA PHE A 54 3.47 -1.95 -5.74
C PHE A 54 3.10 -0.72 -4.92
N VAL A 55 3.79 -0.51 -3.79
CA VAL A 55 3.50 0.59 -2.86
C VAL A 55 4.56 1.66 -3.00
N ASP A 56 4.19 2.81 -3.54
CA ASP A 56 4.97 4.03 -3.45
C ASP A 56 4.90 4.57 -2.01
N GLY A 57 5.96 4.36 -1.25
CA GLY A 57 6.01 4.73 0.16
C GLY A 57 5.92 6.23 0.38
N SER A 58 6.45 7.04 -0.54
CA SER A 58 6.38 8.49 -0.45
C SER A 58 4.94 8.99 -0.67
N ASN A 59 4.30 8.52 -1.72
CA ASN A 59 2.92 8.90 -2.04
C ASN A 59 1.96 8.46 -0.93
N LEU A 60 2.07 7.20 -0.47
CA LEU A 60 1.25 6.68 0.63
C LEU A 60 1.46 7.45 1.94
N PHE A 61 2.71 7.84 2.24
CA PHE A 61 3.03 8.63 3.43
C PHE A 61 2.32 9.99 3.41
N TYR A 62 2.41 10.73 2.30
CA TYR A 62 1.74 12.02 2.20
C TYR A 62 0.21 11.89 2.20
N ALA A 63 -0.34 10.83 1.60
CA ALA A 63 -1.76 10.52 1.67
C ALA A 63 -2.21 10.27 3.11
N ALA A 64 -1.45 9.50 3.89
CA ALA A 64 -1.73 9.24 5.30
C ALA A 64 -1.70 10.53 6.16
N LEU A 65 -0.72 11.41 5.90
CA LEU A 65 -0.66 12.73 6.56
C LEU A 65 -1.91 13.56 6.27
N GLN A 66 -2.35 13.61 5.01
CA GLN A 66 -3.54 14.38 4.62
C GLN A 66 -4.82 13.78 5.20
N LEU A 67 -4.90 12.45 5.34
CA LEU A 67 -6.02 11.74 5.98
C LEU A 67 -6.00 11.83 7.51
N GLY A 68 -4.89 12.28 8.11
CA GLY A 68 -4.71 12.35 9.57
C GLY A 68 -4.64 10.97 10.23
N ILE A 69 -4.10 9.96 9.54
CA ILE A 69 -4.00 8.57 10.05
C ILE A 69 -2.56 8.07 10.03
N GLU A 70 -2.28 7.08 10.88
CA GLU A 70 -1.10 6.24 10.77
C GLU A 70 -1.46 4.94 10.05
N ILE A 71 -0.71 4.58 9.01
CA ILE A 71 -0.93 3.32 8.28
C ILE A 71 -0.46 2.12 9.12
N ASP A 72 -1.34 1.13 9.25
CA ASP A 72 -0.98 -0.23 9.65
C ASP A 72 -0.68 -1.04 8.38
N TYR A 73 0.60 -1.24 8.09
CA TYR A 73 1.03 -1.91 6.86
C TYR A 73 0.62 -3.39 6.80
N THR A 74 0.39 -4.03 7.96
CA THR A 74 -0.16 -5.39 7.99
C THR A 74 -1.62 -5.39 7.57
N LYS A 75 -2.42 -4.47 8.11
CA LYS A 75 -3.82 -4.31 7.72
C LYS A 75 -3.95 -3.91 6.25
N LEU A 76 -3.09 -3.00 5.78
CA LEU A 76 -3.05 -2.61 4.36
C LEU A 76 -2.81 -3.84 3.49
N LEU A 77 -1.79 -4.65 3.79
CA LEU A 77 -1.49 -5.86 3.03
C LEU A 77 -2.68 -6.85 3.06
N CYS A 78 -3.26 -7.09 4.22
CA CYS A 78 -4.45 -7.94 4.36
C CYS A 78 -5.63 -7.43 3.54
N HIS A 79 -5.90 -6.13 3.57
CA HIS A 79 -6.99 -5.50 2.82
C HIS A 79 -6.77 -5.65 1.30
N LEU A 80 -5.56 -5.36 0.81
CA LEU A 80 -5.23 -5.43 -0.61
C LEU A 80 -5.16 -6.88 -1.14
N THR A 81 -5.04 -7.87 -0.26
CA THR A 81 -4.99 -9.29 -0.65
C THR A 81 -6.30 -10.04 -0.40
N THR A 82 -7.36 -9.35 -0.04
CA THR A 82 -8.68 -9.95 0.11
C THR A 82 -9.13 -10.54 -1.24
N ASN A 83 -9.46 -11.83 -1.26
CA ASN A 83 -9.81 -12.60 -2.47
C ASN A 83 -8.70 -12.64 -3.54
N ALA A 84 -7.44 -12.67 -3.13
CA ALA A 84 -6.29 -12.70 -4.02
C ALA A 84 -5.21 -13.69 -3.55
N ARG A 85 -4.43 -14.21 -4.50
CA ARG A 85 -3.21 -14.98 -4.20
C ARG A 85 -2.01 -14.06 -4.36
N LEU A 86 -1.46 -13.60 -3.25
CA LEU A 86 -0.30 -12.71 -3.26
C LEU A 86 0.93 -13.41 -3.85
N LEU A 87 1.45 -12.88 -4.95
CA LEU A 87 2.75 -13.26 -5.49
C LEU A 87 3.86 -12.49 -4.80
N ARG A 88 3.75 -11.15 -4.76
CA ARG A 88 4.72 -10.24 -4.13
C ARG A 88 4.05 -8.94 -3.71
N ALA A 89 4.53 -8.37 -2.60
CA ALA A 89 4.27 -6.99 -2.23
C ALA A 89 5.60 -6.23 -2.18
N PHE A 90 5.69 -5.15 -2.94
CA PHE A 90 6.86 -4.27 -2.97
C PHE A 90 6.55 -2.99 -2.23
N PHE A 91 7.57 -2.45 -1.58
CA PHE A 91 7.53 -1.15 -0.94
C PHE A 91 8.74 -0.33 -1.38
N TYR A 92 8.49 0.77 -2.07
CA TYR A 92 9.50 1.64 -2.67
C TYR A 92 9.66 2.89 -1.81
N THR A 93 10.90 3.22 -1.43
CA THR A 93 11.14 4.41 -0.59
C THR A 93 12.53 4.97 -0.74
N GLY A 94 12.65 6.29 -0.62
CA GLY A 94 13.92 6.95 -0.42
C GLY A 94 14.50 6.67 0.97
N VAL A 95 15.80 6.53 1.08
CA VAL A 95 16.46 6.25 2.37
C VAL A 95 17.53 7.25 2.69
N ASP A 96 17.59 7.63 3.97
CA ASP A 96 18.76 8.22 4.60
C ASP A 96 19.46 7.13 5.42
N ARG A 97 20.66 6.73 4.97
CA ARG A 97 21.40 5.63 5.61
C ARG A 97 21.80 5.92 7.05
N THR A 98 21.82 7.20 7.43
CA THR A 98 22.16 7.63 8.79
C THR A 98 20.97 7.57 9.75
N ASN A 99 19.77 7.36 9.24
CA ASN A 99 18.54 7.31 10.04
C ASN A 99 18.28 5.88 10.54
N GLU A 100 18.74 5.56 11.76
CA GLU A 100 18.58 4.24 12.37
C GLU A 100 17.10 3.83 12.53
N LYS A 101 16.25 4.82 12.82
CA LYS A 101 14.82 4.58 12.98
C LYS A 101 14.20 4.09 11.66
N GLN A 102 14.53 4.76 10.54
CA GLN A 102 14.07 4.33 9.23
C GLN A 102 14.59 2.92 8.90
N GLN A 103 15.85 2.62 9.23
CA GLN A 103 16.43 1.28 8.98
C GLN A 103 15.66 0.19 9.77
N GLY A 104 15.31 0.47 11.04
CA GLY A 104 14.49 -0.43 11.86
C GLY A 104 13.10 -0.70 11.24
N PHE A 105 12.44 0.34 10.74
CA PHE A 105 11.17 0.22 10.03
C PHE A 105 11.31 -0.62 8.75
N LEU A 106 12.30 -0.36 7.92
CA LEU A 106 12.50 -1.09 6.68
C LEU A 106 12.84 -2.56 6.93
N LEU A 107 13.58 -2.86 8.00
CA LEU A 107 13.83 -4.23 8.43
C LEU A 107 12.54 -4.94 8.85
N TRP A 108 11.69 -4.23 9.60
CA TRP A 108 10.37 -4.74 9.97
C TRP A 108 9.51 -5.02 8.74
N MET A 109 9.45 -4.11 7.76
CA MET A 109 8.72 -4.30 6.49
C MET A 109 9.14 -5.59 5.77
N ARG A 110 10.47 -5.81 5.64
CA ARG A 110 11.02 -7.04 5.02
C ARG A 110 10.58 -8.32 5.73
N ARG A 111 10.44 -8.28 7.07
CA ARG A 111 10.01 -9.42 7.89
C ARG A 111 8.49 -9.64 7.86
N ASN A 112 7.73 -8.62 7.42
CA ASN A 112 6.26 -8.65 7.40
C ASN A 112 5.67 -8.71 5.98
N GLY A 113 6.38 -9.35 5.05
CA GLY A 113 5.85 -9.72 3.74
C GLY A 113 6.13 -8.73 2.61
N TYR A 114 6.84 -7.64 2.87
CA TYR A 114 7.21 -6.67 1.84
C TYR A 114 8.63 -6.87 1.31
N ARG A 115 8.80 -6.84 -0.01
CA ARG A 115 10.10 -6.66 -0.65
C ARG A 115 10.38 -5.15 -0.70
N VAL A 116 11.34 -4.69 0.09
CA VAL A 116 11.66 -3.27 0.20
C VAL A 116 12.73 -2.90 -0.83
N ILE A 117 12.39 -1.97 -1.72
CA ILE A 117 13.29 -1.37 -2.71
C ILE A 117 13.61 0.04 -2.21
N THR A 118 14.91 0.34 -2.16
CA THR A 118 15.37 1.62 -1.62
C THR A 118 16.29 2.35 -2.59
N LYS A 119 16.22 3.68 -2.59
CA LYS A 119 17.11 4.57 -3.31
C LYS A 119 17.63 5.64 -2.37
N ASP A 120 18.90 5.98 -2.45
CA ASP A 120 19.48 7.01 -1.59
C ASP A 120 18.83 8.37 -1.90
N LEU A 121 18.52 9.13 -0.85
CA LEU A 121 17.98 10.47 -0.99
C LEU A 121 19.04 11.42 -1.57
N VAL A 122 18.68 12.15 -2.60
CA VAL A 122 19.49 13.21 -3.20
C VAL A 122 19.07 14.53 -2.60
N GLN A 123 20.02 15.30 -2.11
CA GLN A 123 19.77 16.66 -1.62
C GLN A 123 19.62 17.61 -2.81
N LEU A 124 18.51 18.33 -2.86
CA LEU A 124 18.23 19.36 -3.86
C LEU A 124 18.83 20.70 -3.44
N PRO A 125 18.98 21.67 -4.38
CA PRO A 125 19.54 23.00 -4.08
C PRO A 125 18.75 23.79 -3.03
N ASP A 126 17.47 23.52 -2.88
CA ASP A 126 16.58 24.11 -1.87
C ASP A 126 16.72 23.48 -0.48
N GLY A 127 17.65 22.51 -0.31
CA GLY A 127 17.89 21.77 0.94
C GLY A 127 16.93 20.60 1.16
N SER A 128 15.90 20.42 0.33
CA SER A 128 15.03 19.25 0.42
C SER A 128 15.75 17.98 -0.05
N LYS A 129 15.28 16.82 0.48
CA LYS A 129 15.81 15.51 0.08
C LYS A 129 14.72 14.77 -0.68
N LYS A 130 15.05 14.27 -1.88
CA LYS A 130 14.11 13.51 -2.72
C LYS A 130 14.76 12.25 -3.30
N ALA A 131 13.97 11.19 -3.45
CA ALA A 131 14.29 10.06 -4.31
C ALA A 131 13.05 9.80 -5.18
N ASN A 132 13.26 9.63 -6.47
CA ASN A 132 12.22 9.19 -7.38
C ASN A 132 12.48 7.72 -7.72
N LEU A 133 11.46 6.87 -7.50
CA LEU A 133 11.49 5.43 -7.74
C LEU A 133 10.47 4.99 -8.81
N ASP A 134 9.91 5.91 -9.60
CA ASP A 134 8.90 5.61 -10.62
C ASP A 134 9.45 4.65 -11.68
N VAL A 135 10.73 4.79 -12.02
CA VAL A 135 11.41 3.88 -12.96
C VAL A 135 11.48 2.47 -12.38
N GLU A 136 11.87 2.32 -11.11
CA GLU A 136 11.95 1.05 -10.41
C GLU A 136 10.56 0.39 -10.33
N ILE A 137 9.52 1.16 -9.97
CA ILE A 137 8.12 0.71 -9.95
C ILE A 137 7.69 0.25 -11.34
N ALA A 138 7.89 1.07 -12.38
CA ALA A 138 7.50 0.76 -13.75
C ALA A 138 8.18 -0.50 -14.29
N VAL A 139 9.49 -0.66 -14.03
CA VAL A 139 10.26 -1.84 -14.46
C VAL A 139 9.77 -3.10 -13.76
N ASP A 140 9.52 -3.04 -12.44
CA ASP A 140 9.02 -4.19 -11.69
C ASP A 140 7.59 -4.57 -12.12
N MET A 141 6.71 -3.59 -12.39
CA MET A 141 5.37 -3.82 -12.94
C MET A 141 5.44 -4.55 -14.28
N LEU A 142 6.27 -4.06 -15.21
CA LEU A 142 6.47 -4.67 -16.54
C LEU A 142 7.08 -6.08 -16.44
N THR A 143 8.03 -6.28 -15.55
CA THR A 143 8.71 -7.57 -15.34
C THR A 143 7.75 -8.63 -14.82
N LEU A 144 6.85 -8.26 -13.89
CA LEU A 144 5.92 -9.19 -13.28
C LEU A 144 4.62 -9.39 -14.07
N SER A 145 4.36 -8.57 -15.09
CA SER A 145 3.11 -8.62 -15.85
C SER A 145 2.78 -10.01 -16.44
N ASN A 146 3.80 -10.84 -16.74
CA ASN A 146 3.59 -12.20 -17.25
C ASN A 146 3.23 -13.24 -16.17
N TYR A 147 3.30 -12.87 -14.89
CA TYR A 147 3.16 -13.79 -13.76
C TYR A 147 1.96 -13.49 -12.87
N VAL A 148 1.24 -12.40 -13.15
CA VAL A 148 0.11 -11.92 -12.34
C VAL A 148 -1.13 -11.74 -13.20
N ASP A 149 -2.28 -11.90 -12.58
CA ASP A 149 -3.58 -11.65 -13.19
C ASP A 149 -4.04 -10.21 -12.88
N THR A 150 -3.56 -9.68 -11.73
CA THR A 150 -3.85 -8.31 -11.30
C THR A 150 -2.60 -7.65 -10.70
N ALA A 151 -2.38 -6.38 -11.05
CA ALA A 151 -1.40 -5.50 -10.41
C ALA A 151 -2.15 -4.48 -9.55
N ILE A 152 -1.74 -4.34 -8.28
CA ILE A 152 -2.26 -3.31 -7.38
C ILE A 152 -1.18 -2.25 -7.21
N LEU A 153 -1.47 -1.02 -7.63
CA LEU A 153 -0.61 0.13 -7.48
C LEU A 153 -1.15 1.03 -6.36
N VAL A 154 -0.33 1.28 -5.34
CA VAL A 154 -0.64 2.24 -4.27
C VAL A 154 0.20 3.48 -4.51
N SER A 155 -0.27 4.34 -5.40
CA SER A 155 0.31 5.63 -5.77
C SER A 155 -0.72 6.46 -6.54
N GLY A 156 -0.63 7.79 -6.43
CA GLY A 156 -1.40 8.75 -7.24
C GLY A 156 -0.59 9.41 -8.35
N ASP A 157 0.68 9.00 -8.52
CA ASP A 157 1.60 9.67 -9.43
C ASP A 157 1.25 9.39 -10.90
N GLY A 158 0.99 10.48 -11.65
CA GLY A 158 0.67 10.43 -13.07
C GLY A 158 1.81 9.92 -13.95
N ASP A 159 3.06 9.99 -13.50
CA ASP A 159 4.21 9.50 -14.25
C ASP A 159 4.17 7.96 -14.42
N LEU A 160 3.44 7.27 -13.55
CA LEU A 160 3.19 5.82 -13.65
C LEU A 160 2.08 5.44 -14.64
N ALA A 161 1.31 6.39 -15.17
CA ALA A 161 0.19 6.11 -16.06
C ALA A 161 0.61 5.33 -17.32
N TYR A 162 1.79 5.62 -17.87
CA TYR A 162 2.30 4.89 -19.03
C TYR A 162 2.62 3.41 -18.70
N ALA A 163 3.22 3.16 -17.54
CA ALA A 163 3.51 1.79 -17.10
C ALA A 163 2.23 1.00 -16.83
N VAL A 164 1.23 1.61 -16.19
CA VAL A 164 -0.11 1.03 -15.97
C VAL A 164 -0.73 0.64 -17.30
N ASN A 165 -0.80 1.56 -18.26
CA ASN A 165 -1.36 1.31 -19.58
C ASN A 165 -0.60 0.17 -20.31
N ALA A 166 0.74 0.15 -20.21
CA ALA A 166 1.57 -0.86 -20.86
C ALA A 166 1.31 -2.28 -20.34
N ILE A 167 1.06 -2.47 -19.03
CA ILE A 167 0.72 -3.79 -18.48
C ILE A 167 -0.74 -4.15 -18.73
N ALA A 168 -1.65 -3.19 -18.78
CA ALA A 168 -3.04 -3.40 -19.16
C ALA A 168 -3.15 -3.97 -20.60
N TYR A 169 -2.34 -3.48 -21.56
CA TYR A 169 -2.25 -4.07 -22.90
C TYR A 169 -1.74 -5.50 -22.92
N ARG A 170 -1.10 -5.99 -21.87
CA ARG A 170 -0.68 -7.38 -21.70
C ARG A 170 -1.76 -8.27 -21.06
N GLY A 171 -2.94 -7.71 -20.81
CA GLY A 171 -4.07 -8.41 -20.19
C GLY A 171 -4.02 -8.45 -18.66
N VAL A 172 -3.13 -7.69 -18.02
CA VAL A 172 -3.09 -7.56 -16.56
C VAL A 172 -4.12 -6.54 -16.12
N ARG A 173 -5.02 -6.91 -15.21
CA ARG A 173 -5.92 -5.94 -14.57
C ARG A 173 -5.15 -5.03 -13.63
N VAL A 174 -5.40 -3.73 -13.67
CA VAL A 174 -4.72 -2.77 -12.79
C VAL A 174 -5.72 -2.09 -11.86
N SER A 175 -5.49 -2.23 -10.56
CA SER A 175 -6.23 -1.52 -9.50
C SER A 175 -5.33 -0.47 -8.85
N VAL A 176 -5.76 0.79 -8.87
CA VAL A 176 -5.04 1.92 -8.27
C VAL A 176 -5.70 2.29 -6.95
N PHE A 177 -4.88 2.40 -5.91
CA PHE A 177 -5.28 2.88 -4.58
C PHE A 177 -4.50 4.15 -4.26
N SER A 178 -5.20 5.25 -4.09
CA SER A 178 -4.57 6.55 -3.75
C SER A 178 -5.60 7.51 -3.17
N LEU A 179 -5.14 8.58 -2.53
CA LEU A 179 -6.02 9.66 -2.09
C LEU A 179 -6.43 10.51 -3.30
N ARG A 180 -7.74 10.72 -3.51
CA ARG A 180 -8.26 11.40 -4.71
C ARG A 180 -7.62 12.77 -4.97
N SER A 181 -7.42 13.55 -3.92
CA SER A 181 -6.81 14.90 -4.02
C SER A 181 -5.33 14.88 -4.44
N MET A 182 -4.68 13.73 -4.39
CA MET A 182 -3.26 13.53 -4.74
C MET A 182 -3.09 12.63 -5.96
N THR A 183 -4.18 12.29 -6.66
CA THR A 183 -4.16 11.35 -7.79
C THR A 183 -4.34 12.09 -9.09
N SER A 184 -3.43 11.86 -10.03
CA SER A 184 -3.53 12.38 -11.40
C SER A 184 -4.69 11.72 -12.14
N ASP A 185 -5.47 12.52 -12.85
CA ASP A 185 -6.54 12.02 -13.72
C ASP A 185 -6.01 11.11 -14.83
N SER A 186 -4.77 11.35 -15.31
CA SER A 186 -4.13 10.47 -16.30
C SER A 186 -3.96 9.04 -15.78
N LEU A 187 -3.65 8.87 -14.49
CA LEU A 187 -3.51 7.56 -13.86
C LEU A 187 -4.89 6.87 -13.67
N ILE A 188 -5.88 7.63 -13.21
CA ILE A 188 -7.25 7.10 -13.03
C ILE A 188 -7.83 6.61 -14.37
N ASN A 189 -7.61 7.37 -15.45
CA ASN A 189 -8.17 7.07 -16.77
C ASN A 189 -7.60 5.79 -17.41
N VAL A 190 -6.43 5.31 -16.98
CA VAL A 190 -5.80 4.09 -17.52
C VAL A 190 -5.94 2.88 -16.59
N ALA A 191 -6.41 3.08 -15.37
CA ALA A 191 -6.66 2.01 -14.40
C ALA A 191 -8.00 1.31 -14.68
N ASP A 192 -8.06 -0.02 -14.49
CA ASP A 192 -9.33 -0.75 -14.55
C ASP A 192 -10.20 -0.47 -13.33
N HIS A 193 -9.58 -0.26 -12.17
CA HIS A 193 -10.26 0.09 -10.92
C HIS A 193 -9.48 1.17 -10.17
N TYR A 194 -10.21 2.11 -9.61
CA TYR A 194 -9.67 3.12 -8.71
C TYR A 194 -10.39 3.05 -7.36
N THR A 195 -9.63 3.08 -6.28
CA THR A 195 -10.15 3.13 -4.90
C THR A 195 -9.53 4.30 -4.16
N ASP A 196 -10.36 5.18 -3.64
CA ASP A 196 -9.91 6.28 -2.78
C ASP A 196 -9.54 5.74 -1.40
N LEU A 197 -8.33 6.05 -0.93
CA LEU A 197 -7.83 5.66 0.40
C LEU A 197 -8.72 6.18 1.55
N ASP A 198 -9.41 7.31 1.35
CA ASP A 198 -10.35 7.83 2.36
C ASP A 198 -11.50 6.84 2.63
N THR A 199 -11.97 6.13 1.61
CA THR A 199 -13.07 5.16 1.74
C THR A 199 -12.67 3.91 2.53
N ILE A 200 -11.39 3.56 2.56
CA ILE A 200 -10.86 2.37 3.24
C ILE A 200 -10.02 2.71 4.48
N LYS A 201 -9.93 3.98 4.88
CA LYS A 201 -9.03 4.42 5.97
C LYS A 201 -9.24 3.64 7.27
N GLN A 202 -10.49 3.32 7.62
CA GLN A 202 -10.79 2.54 8.83
C GLN A 202 -10.18 1.13 8.80
N ASN A 203 -10.03 0.55 7.61
CA ASN A 203 -9.50 -0.79 7.43
C ASN A 203 -7.96 -0.84 7.43
N ILE A 204 -7.30 0.31 7.20
CA ILE A 204 -5.85 0.38 7.02
C ILE A 204 -5.12 1.20 8.09
N GLN A 205 -5.87 1.91 8.96
CA GLN A 205 -5.26 2.71 10.02
C GLN A 205 -4.87 1.89 11.25
N LYS A 206 -3.85 2.35 11.96
CA LYS A 206 -3.54 1.87 13.31
C LYS A 206 -4.69 2.20 14.26
N PRO A 207 -4.92 1.36 15.30
CA PRO A 207 -5.88 1.71 16.34
C PRO A 207 -5.47 3.04 16.99
N VAL A 208 -6.42 3.95 17.11
CA VAL A 208 -6.23 5.14 17.95
C VAL A 208 -6.24 4.67 19.40
N ASN A 209 -5.07 4.68 20.08
CA ASN A 209 -5.03 4.46 21.52
C ASN A 209 -5.74 5.63 22.19
N SER A 210 -7.01 5.45 22.52
CA SER A 210 -7.70 6.33 23.46
C SER A 210 -7.08 6.09 24.85
N HIS A 211 -6.01 6.79 25.18
CA HIS A 211 -5.66 7.02 26.58
C HIS A 211 -6.77 7.89 27.16
N THR A 212 -7.80 7.24 27.65
CA THR A 212 -8.70 7.84 28.63
C THR A 212 -7.87 7.93 29.92
N ASP A 213 -7.24 9.07 30.15
CA ASP A 213 -6.81 9.42 31.49
C ASP A 213 -8.05 9.41 32.39
N CYS A 214 -8.24 8.31 33.10
CA CYS A 214 -9.09 8.30 34.28
C CYS A 214 -8.45 9.22 35.29
N VAL A 215 -8.78 10.51 35.22
CA VAL A 215 -8.59 11.43 36.33
C VAL A 215 -9.56 10.97 37.40
N THR A 216 -9.09 10.16 38.32
CA THR A 216 -9.73 9.97 39.63
C THR A 216 -9.58 11.29 40.37
N MET A 217 -10.66 12.04 40.45
CA MET A 217 -10.74 13.13 41.41
C MET A 217 -10.87 12.59 42.84
N PRO A 218 -10.27 13.26 43.81
CA PRO A 218 -10.26 12.88 45.21
C PRO A 218 -11.62 13.01 45.89
#